data_98d5f25bfceff887559dabe144bdf5c1
#
_entry.id   98d5f25bfceff887559dabe144bdf5c1
#
_cell.length_a   1.000
_cell.length_b   1.000
_cell.length_c   1.000
_cell.angle_alpha   90.00
_cell.angle_beta   90.00
_cell.angle_gamma   90.00
#
_symmetry.space_group_name_H-M   'P 1'
#
loop_
_entity.id
_entity.type
_entity.pdbx_description
1 polymer ?
#
loop_
_entity_poly.entity_id
_entity_poly.type
_entity_poly.pdbx_seq_one_letter_code
_entity_poly.pdbx_strand_id
1 'polypeptide(L)'
;MNKEQKIIDVWMQHPNLDFINHDMFASLRRWMGIDKVTEEIPVEITVSAMDEGQVQKGLICAWWGPGGELISNDEVAASIKRFPDRFVGIGSVNRYKPMDAVREVKRCVNKL
;
A
#
# COMPACT_ATOMS: atom_id res chain seq x y z
N MET A 1 26.89 -2.44 -23.22
CA MET A 1 25.76 -3.27 -22.80
C MET A 1 25.11 -2.64 -21.59
N ASN A 2 23.86 -2.25 -21.75
CA ASN A 2 23.08 -1.74 -20.62
C ASN A 2 22.59 -2.94 -19.80
N LYS A 3 23.13 -3.09 -18.60
CA LYS A 3 22.50 -4.00 -17.62
C LYS A 3 21.17 -3.36 -17.25
N GLU A 4 20.08 -4.08 -17.44
CA GLU A 4 18.79 -3.66 -16.91
C GLU A 4 18.94 -3.39 -15.42
N GLN A 5 18.71 -2.16 -15.02
CA GLN A 5 18.75 -1.76 -13.65
C GLN A 5 17.48 -2.24 -12.97
N LYS A 6 17.61 -3.14 -12.01
CA LYS A 6 16.47 -3.61 -11.21
C LYS A 6 16.23 -2.65 -10.08
N ILE A 7 15.10 -1.97 -10.13
CA ILE A 7 14.69 -1.03 -9.08
C ILE A 7 13.65 -1.70 -8.20
N ILE A 8 13.85 -1.64 -6.90
CA ILE A 8 12.90 -2.11 -5.90
C ILE A 8 12.49 -0.93 -5.04
N ASP A 9 11.21 -0.63 -4.99
CA ASP A 9 10.66 0.35 -4.05
C ASP A 9 10.42 -0.35 -2.72
N VAL A 10 11.16 0.05 -1.69
CA VAL A 10 11.13 -0.63 -0.39
C VAL A 10 10.01 -0.14 0.52
N TRP A 11 9.26 0.88 0.14
CA TRP A 11 8.13 1.37 0.92
C TRP A 11 7.13 2.09 0.03
N MET A 12 6.06 1.41 -0.31
CA MET A 12 4.98 1.98 -1.09
C MET A 12 3.62 1.57 -0.54
N GLN A 13 2.60 2.32 -0.90
CA GLN A 13 1.21 2.02 -0.63
C GLN A 13 0.41 2.11 -1.93
N HIS A 14 -0.60 1.26 -2.06
CA HIS A 14 -1.66 1.49 -3.03
C HIS A 14 -2.78 2.26 -2.31
N PRO A 15 -3.05 3.52 -2.68
CA PRO A 15 -4.00 4.33 -1.95
C PRO A 15 -5.44 3.87 -2.17
N ASN A 16 -6.16 3.62 -1.08
CA ASN A 16 -7.62 3.55 -1.11
C ASN A 16 -8.23 4.93 -0.83
N LEU A 17 -9.54 5.06 -0.89
CA LEU A 17 -10.21 6.35 -0.70
C LEU A 17 -9.99 6.92 0.71
N ASP A 18 -10.03 6.10 1.73
CA ASP A 18 -9.82 6.54 3.12
C ASP A 18 -8.40 7.06 3.32
N PHE A 19 -7.42 6.41 2.73
CA PHE A 19 -6.02 6.81 2.82
C PHE A 19 -5.76 8.12 2.07
N ILE A 20 -6.14 8.20 0.80
CA ILE A 20 -5.84 9.38 -0.03
C ILE A 20 -6.63 10.63 0.41
N ASN A 21 -7.81 10.44 0.98
CA ASN A 21 -8.65 11.53 1.47
C ASN A 21 -8.37 11.90 2.94
N HIS A 22 -7.46 11.19 3.61
CA HIS A 22 -7.10 11.49 4.98
C HIS A 22 -6.51 12.90 5.11
N ASP A 23 -6.76 13.54 6.24
CA ASP A 23 -6.33 14.93 6.49
C ASP A 23 -4.82 15.13 6.37
N MET A 24 -4.01 14.11 6.64
CA MET A 24 -2.56 14.19 6.47
C MET A 24 -2.13 14.52 5.03
N PHE A 25 -2.98 14.24 4.03
CA PHE A 25 -2.71 14.53 2.63
C PHE A 25 -3.44 15.78 2.11
N ALA A 26 -4.08 16.56 2.99
CA ALA A 26 -4.85 17.74 2.58
C ALA A 26 -3.99 18.75 1.81
N SER A 27 -2.76 18.99 2.26
CA SER A 27 -1.84 19.90 1.56
C SER A 27 -1.43 19.36 0.19
N LEU A 28 -1.17 18.07 0.09
CA LEU A 28 -0.81 17.44 -1.18
C LEU A 28 -1.96 17.56 -2.19
N ARG A 29 -3.19 17.22 -1.78
CA ARG A 29 -4.36 17.37 -2.64
C ARG A 29 -4.54 18.80 -3.11
N ARG A 30 -4.36 19.78 -2.22
CA ARG A 30 -4.47 21.20 -2.55
C ARG A 30 -3.44 21.60 -3.61
N TRP A 31 -2.20 21.15 -3.48
CA TRP A 31 -1.18 21.44 -4.48
C TRP A 31 -1.46 20.81 -5.84
N MET A 32 -2.14 19.67 -5.84
CA MET A 32 -2.54 18.99 -7.08
C MET A 32 -3.86 19.55 -7.66
N GLY A 33 -4.49 20.52 -6.99
CA GLY A 33 -5.78 21.09 -7.42
C GLY A 33 -6.95 20.13 -7.22
N ILE A 34 -6.82 19.18 -6.31
CA ILE A 34 -7.86 18.17 -6.03
C ILE A 34 -8.40 18.40 -4.63
N ASP A 35 -9.74 18.46 -4.48
CA ASP A 35 -10.37 18.55 -3.17
C ASP A 35 -10.45 17.16 -2.53
N LYS A 36 -11.20 16.25 -3.13
CA LYS A 36 -11.32 14.85 -2.71
C LYS A 36 -11.30 13.92 -3.91
N VAL A 37 -10.75 12.74 -3.70
CA VAL A 37 -10.85 11.65 -4.67
C VAL A 37 -12.13 10.88 -4.37
N THR A 38 -12.99 10.72 -5.37
CA THR A 38 -14.32 10.11 -5.21
C THR A 38 -14.43 8.74 -5.84
N GLU A 39 -13.52 8.40 -6.76
CA GLU A 39 -13.50 7.11 -7.43
C GLU A 39 -12.34 6.26 -6.92
N GLU A 40 -12.59 4.98 -6.71
CA GLU A 40 -11.54 4.05 -6.32
C GLU A 40 -10.43 4.00 -7.38
N ILE A 41 -9.19 3.94 -6.92
CA ILE A 41 -8.01 3.85 -7.77
C ILE A 41 -7.71 2.37 -7.98
N PRO A 42 -7.85 1.83 -9.21
CA PRO A 42 -7.49 0.44 -9.48
C PRO A 42 -6.00 0.19 -9.23
N VAL A 43 -5.67 -1.00 -8.72
CA VAL A 43 -4.28 -1.37 -8.46
C VAL A 43 -3.44 -1.37 -9.75
N GLU A 44 -4.05 -1.53 -10.89
CA GLU A 44 -3.44 -1.43 -12.21
C GLU A 44 -2.77 -0.07 -12.45
N ILE A 45 -3.32 1.00 -11.89
CA ILE A 45 -2.73 2.35 -11.98
C ILE A 45 -1.40 2.39 -11.24
N THR A 46 -1.33 1.78 -10.06
CA THR A 46 -0.07 1.66 -9.31
C THR A 46 0.95 0.84 -10.09
N VAL A 47 0.54 -0.28 -10.67
CA VAL A 47 1.43 -1.10 -11.51
C VAL A 47 1.91 -0.34 -12.74
N SER A 48 1.03 0.43 -13.40
CA SER A 48 1.41 1.28 -14.54
C SER A 48 2.44 2.34 -14.15
N ALA A 49 2.28 2.96 -12.97
CA ALA A 49 3.25 3.93 -12.45
C ALA A 49 4.60 3.26 -12.16
N MET A 50 4.59 2.04 -11.63
CA MET A 50 5.80 1.25 -11.45
C MET A 50 6.48 0.96 -12.79
N ASP A 51 5.71 0.61 -13.80
CA ASP A 51 6.25 0.34 -15.15
C ASP A 51 6.91 1.60 -15.75
N GLU A 52 6.27 2.75 -15.65
CA GLU A 52 6.82 4.02 -16.12
C GLU A 52 8.11 4.39 -15.39
N GLY A 53 8.17 4.13 -14.08
CA GLY A 53 9.35 4.37 -13.25
C GLY A 53 10.41 3.28 -13.32
N GLN A 54 10.17 2.21 -14.09
CA GLN A 54 11.04 1.04 -14.17
C GLN A 54 11.26 0.35 -12.82
N VAL A 55 10.25 0.42 -11.94
CA VAL A 55 10.24 -0.27 -10.65
C VAL A 55 9.77 -1.71 -10.88
N GLN A 56 10.66 -2.66 -10.66
CA GLN A 56 10.36 -4.06 -10.90
C GLN A 56 9.48 -4.66 -9.82
N LYS A 57 9.81 -4.37 -8.56
CA LYS A 57 9.06 -4.84 -7.39
C LYS A 57 8.84 -3.71 -6.39
N GLY A 58 7.70 -3.78 -5.70
CA GLY A 58 7.38 -2.89 -4.61
C GLY A 58 7.04 -3.66 -3.34
N LEU A 59 7.57 -3.19 -2.21
CA LEU A 59 7.14 -3.64 -0.89
C LEU A 59 5.91 -2.81 -0.51
N ILE A 60 4.74 -3.42 -0.72
CA ILE A 60 3.46 -2.74 -0.52
C ILE A 60 3.00 -2.89 0.94
N CYS A 61 2.75 -1.76 1.58
CA CYS A 61 2.51 -1.69 3.02
C CYS A 61 1.04 -1.44 3.34
N ALA A 62 0.53 -2.15 4.33
CA ALA A 62 -0.68 -1.77 5.04
C ALA A 62 -0.40 -0.56 5.94
N TRP A 63 -1.44 0.08 6.47
CA TRP A 63 -1.31 1.29 7.26
C TRP A 63 -2.24 1.32 8.45
N TRP A 64 -1.65 1.30 9.64
CA TRP A 64 -2.30 1.63 10.91
C TRP A 64 -1.74 2.95 11.41
N GLY A 65 -2.62 3.92 11.60
CA GLY A 65 -2.28 5.21 12.20
C GLY A 65 -2.95 5.41 13.56
N PRO A 66 -2.71 6.54 14.22
CA PRO A 66 -3.36 6.86 15.49
C PRO A 66 -4.89 6.89 15.42
N GLY A 67 -5.44 7.18 14.25
CA GLY A 67 -6.88 7.19 13.99
C GLY A 67 -7.47 5.85 13.59
N GLY A 68 -6.67 4.79 13.50
CA GLY A 68 -7.10 3.45 13.12
C GLY A 68 -6.49 2.93 11.84
N GLU A 69 -7.11 1.89 11.28
CA GLU A 69 -6.69 1.25 10.04
C GLU A 69 -7.12 2.05 8.82
N LEU A 70 -6.18 2.40 7.96
CA LEU A 70 -6.46 3.07 6.69
C LEU A 70 -6.30 2.14 5.50
N ILE A 71 -5.26 1.30 5.50
CA ILE A 71 -5.05 0.27 4.50
C ILE A 71 -4.90 -1.06 5.25
N SER A 72 -5.81 -1.98 5.00
CA SER A 72 -5.81 -3.28 5.69
C SER A 72 -4.77 -4.24 5.14
N ASN A 73 -4.38 -5.22 5.95
CA ASN A 73 -3.54 -6.32 5.50
C ASN A 73 -4.25 -7.15 4.42
N ASP A 74 -5.56 -7.26 4.48
CA ASP A 74 -6.36 -7.96 3.46
C ASP A 74 -6.34 -7.25 2.11
N GLU A 75 -6.40 -5.91 2.09
CA GLU A 75 -6.25 -5.13 0.85
C GLU A 75 -4.87 -5.33 0.22
N VAL A 76 -3.82 -5.33 1.04
CA VAL A 76 -2.45 -5.63 0.59
C VAL A 76 -2.38 -7.03 0.00
N ALA A 77 -2.92 -8.01 0.68
CA ALA A 77 -2.96 -9.40 0.20
C ALA A 77 -3.70 -9.54 -1.12
N ALA A 78 -4.81 -8.82 -1.30
CA ALA A 78 -5.56 -8.82 -2.55
C ALA A 78 -4.74 -8.25 -3.72
N SER A 79 -3.99 -7.19 -3.48
CA SER A 79 -3.10 -6.60 -4.50
C SER A 79 -1.98 -7.57 -4.90
N ILE A 80 -1.38 -8.25 -3.93
CA ILE A 80 -0.34 -9.27 -4.18
C ILE A 80 -0.92 -10.43 -4.98
N LYS A 81 -2.12 -10.88 -4.65
CA LYS A 81 -2.77 -12.00 -5.34
C LYS A 81 -2.99 -11.67 -6.82
N ARG A 82 -3.28 -10.43 -7.16
CA ARG A 82 -3.45 -9.99 -8.55
C ARG A 82 -2.14 -9.82 -9.29
N PHE A 83 -1.09 -9.38 -8.62
CA PHE A 83 0.23 -9.11 -9.22
C PHE A 83 1.34 -9.72 -8.35
N PRO A 84 1.40 -11.05 -8.23
CA PRO A 84 2.33 -11.71 -7.31
C PRO A 84 3.80 -11.50 -7.65
N ASP A 85 4.10 -11.21 -8.91
CA ASP A 85 5.48 -10.98 -9.36
C ASP A 85 5.95 -9.52 -9.13
N ARG A 86 5.02 -8.64 -8.75
CA ARG A 86 5.31 -7.20 -8.62
C ARG A 86 5.33 -6.73 -7.18
N PHE A 87 4.64 -7.40 -6.27
CA PHE A 87 4.48 -6.96 -4.89
C PHE A 87 4.96 -7.98 -3.88
N VAL A 88 5.57 -7.46 -2.81
CA VAL A 88 5.79 -8.18 -1.56
C VAL A 88 5.06 -7.40 -0.46
N GLY A 89 4.29 -8.09 0.37
CA GLY A 89 3.47 -7.45 1.38
C GLY A 89 4.21 -7.12 2.67
N ILE A 90 3.92 -5.96 3.23
CA ILE A 90 4.35 -5.59 4.58
C ILE A 90 3.09 -5.33 5.39
N GLY A 91 2.87 -6.17 6.40
CA GLY A 91 1.72 -6.07 7.28
C GLY A 91 1.87 -4.94 8.30
N SER A 92 0.74 -4.48 8.79
CA SER A 92 0.66 -3.48 9.84
C SER A 92 -0.32 -3.93 10.91
N VAL A 93 -0.08 -3.54 12.16
CA VAL A 93 -0.87 -3.99 13.32
C VAL A 93 -1.19 -2.84 14.26
N ASN A 94 -2.25 -3.02 15.04
CA ASN A 94 -2.62 -2.08 16.10
C ASN A 94 -1.78 -2.33 17.36
N ARG A 95 -0.80 -1.48 17.59
CA ARG A 95 0.11 -1.60 18.73
C ARG A 95 -0.55 -1.34 20.10
N TYR A 96 -1.72 -0.71 20.13
CA TYR A 96 -2.46 -0.47 21.37
C TYR A 96 -3.18 -1.72 21.88
N LYS A 97 -3.26 -2.77 21.07
CA LYS A 97 -3.85 -4.07 21.41
C LYS A 97 -2.83 -5.18 21.14
N PRO A 98 -1.85 -5.39 22.06
CA PRO A 98 -0.71 -6.28 21.78
C PRO A 98 -1.09 -7.71 21.44
N MET A 99 -2.09 -8.28 22.10
CA MET A 99 -2.52 -9.65 21.82
C MET A 99 -3.22 -9.78 20.46
N ASP A 100 -4.01 -8.78 20.07
CA ASP A 100 -4.61 -8.73 18.75
C ASP A 100 -3.54 -8.54 17.67
N ALA A 101 -2.52 -7.73 17.95
CA ALA A 101 -1.38 -7.53 17.06
C ALA A 101 -0.64 -8.85 16.80
N VAL A 102 -0.39 -9.65 17.83
CA VAL A 102 0.26 -10.97 17.69
C VAL A 102 -0.59 -11.92 16.85
N ARG A 103 -1.91 -11.96 17.09
CA ARG A 103 -2.82 -12.79 16.28
C ARG A 103 -2.84 -12.36 14.83
N GLU A 104 -2.82 -11.07 14.57
CA GLU A 104 -2.83 -10.51 13.21
C GLU A 104 -1.53 -10.82 12.47
N VAL A 105 -0.37 -10.70 13.12
CA VAL A 105 0.91 -11.12 12.51
C VAL A 105 0.87 -12.60 12.15
N LYS A 106 0.40 -13.45 13.04
CA LYS A 106 0.27 -14.89 12.76
C LYS A 106 -0.68 -15.15 11.58
N ARG A 107 -1.80 -14.43 11.51
CA ARG A 107 -2.75 -14.54 10.41
C ARG A 107 -2.09 -14.14 9.09
N CYS A 108 -1.39 -13.02 9.04
CA CYS A 108 -0.69 -12.55 7.84
C CYS A 108 0.32 -13.58 7.33
N VAL A 109 1.14 -14.12 8.22
CA VAL A 109 2.19 -15.09 7.85
C VAL A 109 1.62 -16.42 7.39
N ASN A 110 0.53 -16.89 8.00
CA ASN A 110 0.02 -18.24 7.77
C ASN A 110 -1.12 -18.32 6.74
N LYS A 111 -1.84 -17.22 6.49
CA LYS A 111 -3.06 -17.23 5.67
C LYS A 111 -3.09 -16.21 4.53
N LEU A 112 -2.24 -15.21 4.54
CA LEU A 112 -2.14 -14.18 3.51
C LEU A 112 -0.78 -14.24 2.78
#